data_6ca80e534c519268e1d8a91364f848fa
#
_entry.id   6ca80e534c519268e1d8a91364f848fa
#
_cell.length_a   1.000
_cell.length_b   1.000
_cell.length_c   1.000
_cell.angle_alpha   90.00
_cell.angle_beta   90.00
_cell.angle_gamma   90.00
#
_symmetry.space_group_name_H-M   'P 1'
#
loop_
_entity.id
_entity.type
_entity.pdbx_description
1 polymer ?
#
loop_
_entity_poly.entity_id
_entity_poly.type
_entity_poly.pdbx_seq_one_letter_code
_entity_poly.pdbx_strand_id
1 'polypeptide(L)'
;MNTNDILPDLTAAVEAEQPESKRPKLNYRCVADVEPVEMKWLWPGKVPSGKLTLFAGDPGLGKSFVTIDMASRVSRGIVWPDGSENQPAGSVIFLACEDDVADTIRPRLERANANLANIHFVDGVSVGNRELGFTLDHHLPLLENMIDQIGNVRLVVIDPISAYCGKVDTHNNSEVRGLLLPLIDLAASSDVAVVAINHLTKGNGNAVYRSTGSIAFIAAARAGWNFYKNPDDHSQRLILPTKMNLAPDATGMSYSIEDGGVRWSDAAVTMTADEVQTRAAAASKDSTASRSALENAVAFLQDALADGPVPSKDLIADAKENSIAEKTLRRAFNSIGGKPQKESGNLEGKWFWQLPEDGPVALEVGQDSHTSEVGNFPEFGQLPDDDIPF
;
A
#
# COMPACT_ATOMS: atom_id res chain seq x y z
N MET A 1 49.13 -21.14 42.24
CA MET A 1 48.26 -22.29 41.95
C MET A 1 47.06 -21.75 41.18
N ASN A 2 47.04 -22.00 39.88
CA ASN A 2 45.98 -21.53 38.97
C ASN A 2 44.74 -22.39 39.16
N THR A 3 43.62 -21.77 39.51
CA THR A 3 42.31 -22.43 39.72
C THR A 3 41.46 -22.55 38.45
N ASN A 4 42.09 -22.68 37.26
CA ASN A 4 41.40 -22.73 35.95
C ASN A 4 41.39 -24.15 35.31
N ASP A 5 41.81 -25.19 36.02
CA ASP A 5 41.74 -26.55 35.52
C ASP A 5 40.78 -27.33 36.41
N ILE A 6 39.52 -27.49 36.05
CA ILE A 6 38.58 -28.57 36.32
C ILE A 6 37.15 -28.02 36.16
N LEU A 7 36.73 -27.72 34.90
CA LEU A 7 35.35 -27.89 34.50
C LEU A 7 35.37 -28.78 33.24
N PRO A 8 35.04 -30.06 33.34
CA PRO A 8 34.84 -30.86 32.14
C PRO A 8 33.70 -30.25 31.35
N ASP A 9 33.88 -30.19 30.04
CA ASP A 9 32.92 -29.71 29.06
C ASP A 9 31.61 -30.51 29.23
N LEU A 10 30.69 -29.98 30.03
CA LEU A 10 29.39 -30.58 30.31
C LEU A 10 28.52 -30.72 29.03
N THR A 11 28.81 -29.98 27.99
CA THR A 11 28.17 -30.09 26.68
C THR A 11 28.59 -31.39 25.97
N ALA A 12 29.86 -31.72 26.00
CA ALA A 12 30.39 -33.00 25.44
C ALA A 12 29.86 -34.23 26.17
N ALA A 13 29.65 -34.14 27.50
CA ALA A 13 29.14 -35.24 28.29
C ALA A 13 27.64 -35.51 28.07
N VAL A 14 26.83 -34.43 27.84
CA VAL A 14 25.38 -34.56 27.52
C VAL A 14 25.15 -35.10 26.10
N GLU A 15 26.04 -34.79 25.16
CA GLU A 15 25.97 -35.34 23.79
C GLU A 15 26.31 -36.83 23.73
N ALA A 16 27.15 -37.36 24.67
CA ALA A 16 27.56 -38.74 24.68
C ALA A 16 26.49 -39.73 25.18
N GLU A 17 25.50 -39.27 25.95
CA GLU A 17 24.41 -40.09 26.50
C GLU A 17 23.16 -40.22 25.61
N GLN A 18 23.07 -39.45 24.50
CA GLN A 18 21.92 -39.57 23.58
C GLN A 18 22.09 -40.78 22.65
N PRO A 19 21.01 -41.60 22.42
CA PRO A 19 21.05 -42.67 21.44
C PRO A 19 21.42 -42.09 20.06
N GLU A 20 22.21 -42.81 19.26
CA GLU A 20 22.76 -42.36 17.97
C GLU A 20 21.70 -41.77 17.01
N SER A 21 20.45 -42.26 17.10
CA SER A 21 19.31 -41.77 16.32
C SER A 21 18.84 -40.36 16.67
N LYS A 22 19.26 -39.80 17.83
CA LYS A 22 18.87 -38.47 18.33
C LYS A 22 19.99 -37.42 18.21
N ARG A 23 21.18 -37.85 17.78
CA ARG A 23 22.30 -36.91 17.59
C ARG A 23 22.05 -36.03 16.35
N PRO A 24 22.26 -34.72 16.43
CA PRO A 24 22.17 -33.87 15.25
C PRO A 24 23.10 -34.37 14.14
N LYS A 25 22.57 -34.47 12.92
CA LYS A 25 23.34 -34.82 11.72
C LYS A 25 23.24 -33.71 10.70
N LEU A 26 24.37 -33.41 10.08
CA LEU A 26 24.40 -32.50 8.96
C LEU A 26 23.85 -33.20 7.69
N ASN A 27 22.78 -32.64 7.11
CA ASN A 27 22.27 -33.10 5.83
C ASN A 27 22.98 -32.32 4.72
N TYR A 28 23.69 -33.03 3.85
CA TYR A 28 24.37 -32.42 2.72
C TYR A 28 24.23 -33.31 1.47
N ARG A 29 24.36 -32.69 0.31
CA ARG A 29 24.40 -33.36 -0.99
C ARG A 29 25.48 -32.73 -1.87
N CYS A 30 26.10 -33.51 -2.74
CA CYS A 30 26.98 -32.99 -3.77
C CYS A 30 26.13 -32.28 -4.86
N VAL A 31 26.52 -31.09 -5.28
CA VAL A 31 25.78 -30.34 -6.31
C VAL A 31 25.79 -31.09 -7.65
N ALA A 32 26.83 -31.90 -7.93
CA ALA A 32 26.89 -32.73 -9.13
C ALA A 32 25.79 -33.81 -9.19
N ASP A 33 25.23 -34.18 -8.04
CA ASP A 33 24.16 -35.19 -7.94
C ASP A 33 22.76 -34.54 -8.00
N VAL A 34 22.68 -33.23 -8.22
CA VAL A 34 21.41 -32.48 -8.25
C VAL A 34 21.07 -32.19 -9.70
N GLU A 35 19.96 -32.76 -10.16
CA GLU A 35 19.43 -32.44 -11.49
C GLU A 35 18.91 -30.98 -11.53
N PRO A 36 19.32 -30.19 -12.51
CA PRO A 36 18.82 -28.86 -12.70
C PRO A 36 17.35 -28.88 -13.13
N VAL A 37 16.53 -28.03 -12.53
CA VAL A 37 15.11 -27.86 -12.87
C VAL A 37 14.85 -26.43 -13.31
N GLU A 38 14.00 -26.27 -14.31
CA GLU A 38 13.56 -24.94 -14.73
C GLU A 38 12.72 -24.26 -13.66
N MET A 39 12.87 -22.94 -13.57
CA MET A 39 12.06 -22.13 -12.69
C MET A 39 10.61 -22.10 -13.16
N LYS A 40 9.70 -22.53 -12.30
CA LYS A 40 8.27 -22.47 -12.57
C LYS A 40 7.69 -21.13 -12.09
N TRP A 41 6.72 -20.65 -12.82
CA TRP A 41 6.05 -19.40 -12.56
C TRP A 41 4.53 -19.62 -12.49
N LEU A 42 3.90 -19.00 -11.51
CA LEU A 42 2.45 -18.81 -11.50
C LEU A 42 2.11 -17.69 -12.49
N TRP A 43 2.76 -16.55 -12.35
CA TRP A 43 2.71 -15.43 -13.29
C TRP A 43 4.13 -15.19 -13.84
N PRO A 44 4.39 -15.47 -15.10
CA PRO A 44 5.71 -15.40 -15.68
C PRO A 44 6.46 -14.10 -15.42
N GLY A 45 7.68 -14.19 -14.90
CA GLY A 45 8.52 -13.05 -14.55
C GLY A 45 8.04 -12.22 -13.36
N LYS A 46 6.91 -12.55 -12.71
CA LYS A 46 6.32 -11.74 -11.64
C LYS A 46 6.06 -12.51 -10.34
N VAL A 47 5.42 -13.68 -10.42
CA VAL A 47 5.09 -14.49 -9.26
C VAL A 47 5.60 -15.93 -9.48
N PRO A 48 6.72 -16.31 -8.86
CA PRO A 48 7.28 -17.66 -8.99
C PRO A 48 6.45 -18.68 -8.21
N SER A 49 6.25 -19.88 -8.77
CA SER A 49 5.72 -21.04 -8.07
C SER A 49 6.72 -21.54 -7.03
N GLY A 50 6.25 -22.16 -5.97
CA GLY A 50 7.08 -22.70 -4.90
C GLY A 50 7.88 -21.65 -4.12
N LYS A 51 7.47 -20.38 -4.16
CA LYS A 51 8.19 -19.28 -3.51
C LYS A 51 7.25 -18.25 -2.90
N LEU A 52 7.79 -17.50 -1.93
CA LEU A 52 7.13 -16.35 -1.33
C LEU A 52 7.35 -15.10 -2.19
N THR A 53 6.23 -14.45 -2.55
CA THR A 53 6.16 -13.12 -3.17
C THR A 53 5.54 -12.14 -2.17
N LEU A 54 6.13 -10.96 -2.02
CA LEU A 54 5.61 -9.91 -1.14
C LEU A 54 4.96 -8.79 -1.96
N PHE A 55 3.71 -8.46 -1.63
CA PHE A 55 2.99 -7.28 -2.10
C PHE A 55 2.95 -6.25 -0.97
N ALA A 56 3.63 -5.12 -1.14
CA ALA A 56 3.70 -4.08 -0.12
C ALA A 56 3.14 -2.75 -0.64
N GLY A 57 2.63 -1.92 0.26
CA GLY A 57 2.08 -0.61 -0.11
C GLY A 57 1.14 -0.07 0.96
N ASP A 58 0.84 1.23 0.87
CA ASP A 58 -0.09 1.91 1.79
C ASP A 58 -1.50 1.28 1.72
N PRO A 59 -2.32 1.37 2.78
CA PRO A 59 -3.73 0.98 2.73
C PRO A 59 -4.49 1.72 1.61
N GLY A 60 -5.53 1.08 1.07
CA GLY A 60 -6.40 1.68 0.04
C GLY A 60 -5.81 1.71 -1.38
N LEU A 61 -4.63 1.12 -1.61
CA LEU A 61 -4.05 1.01 -2.96
C LEU A 61 -4.64 -0.13 -3.79
N GLY A 62 -5.47 -1.00 -3.22
CA GLY A 62 -6.13 -2.08 -3.95
C GLY A 62 -5.32 -3.37 -4.06
N LYS A 63 -4.39 -3.62 -3.13
CA LYS A 63 -3.62 -4.87 -3.08
C LYS A 63 -4.51 -6.11 -3.05
N SER A 64 -5.55 -6.11 -2.20
CA SER A 64 -6.55 -7.18 -2.11
C SER A 64 -7.37 -7.33 -3.39
N PHE A 65 -7.66 -6.24 -4.12
CA PHE A 65 -8.32 -6.32 -5.43
C PHE A 65 -7.43 -7.03 -6.47
N VAL A 66 -6.12 -6.77 -6.44
CA VAL A 66 -5.16 -7.45 -7.33
C VAL A 66 -5.07 -8.94 -6.99
N THR A 67 -5.04 -9.33 -5.72
CA THR A 67 -5.05 -10.76 -5.35
C THR A 67 -6.36 -11.45 -5.68
N ILE A 68 -7.50 -10.76 -5.64
CA ILE A 68 -8.79 -11.26 -6.13
C ILE A 68 -8.76 -11.49 -7.66
N ASP A 69 -8.22 -10.54 -8.45
CA ASP A 69 -8.05 -10.74 -9.91
C ASP A 69 -7.11 -11.92 -10.21
N MET A 70 -6.00 -12.03 -9.47
CA MET A 70 -5.10 -13.18 -9.57
C MET A 70 -5.82 -14.49 -9.26
N ALA A 71 -6.62 -14.54 -8.20
CA ALA A 71 -7.40 -15.72 -7.82
C ALA A 71 -8.42 -16.09 -8.91
N SER A 72 -9.08 -15.08 -9.49
CA SER A 72 -9.98 -15.31 -10.63
C SER A 72 -9.25 -15.97 -11.80
N ARG A 73 -8.08 -15.46 -12.17
CA ARG A 73 -7.29 -15.98 -13.28
C ARG A 73 -6.77 -17.40 -13.01
N VAL A 74 -6.27 -17.65 -11.81
CA VAL A 74 -5.79 -18.97 -11.40
C VAL A 74 -6.92 -19.98 -11.35
N SER A 75 -8.06 -19.63 -10.75
CA SER A 75 -9.20 -20.54 -10.61
C SER A 75 -9.81 -20.97 -11.96
N ARG A 76 -9.56 -20.23 -13.03
CA ARG A 76 -10.08 -20.47 -14.38
C ARG A 76 -9.00 -20.88 -15.38
N GLY A 77 -7.72 -20.69 -15.07
CA GLY A 77 -6.62 -20.94 -16.00
C GLY A 77 -6.58 -19.97 -17.19
N ILE A 78 -6.97 -18.70 -16.99
CA ILE A 78 -6.97 -17.68 -18.07
C ILE A 78 -5.69 -16.87 -18.09
N VAL A 79 -5.34 -16.32 -19.25
CA VAL A 79 -4.15 -15.51 -19.48
C VAL A 79 -4.00 -14.36 -18.49
N TRP A 80 -2.77 -13.99 -18.18
CA TRP A 80 -2.43 -12.86 -17.33
C TRP A 80 -2.66 -11.51 -18.04
N PRO A 81 -2.74 -10.39 -17.31
CA PRO A 81 -3.00 -9.08 -17.92
C PRO A 81 -1.98 -8.64 -18.97
N ASP A 82 -0.75 -9.11 -18.86
CA ASP A 82 0.34 -8.82 -19.79
C ASP A 82 0.36 -9.79 -21.01
N GLY A 83 -0.70 -10.58 -21.18
CA GLY A 83 -0.83 -11.55 -22.26
C GLY A 83 -0.02 -12.84 -22.05
N SER A 84 0.75 -12.96 -20.95
CA SER A 84 1.48 -14.19 -20.66
C SER A 84 0.51 -15.33 -20.33
N GLU A 85 0.90 -16.55 -20.72
CA GLU A 85 0.08 -17.74 -20.49
C GLU A 85 -0.01 -18.05 -18.98
N ASN A 86 -1.17 -18.49 -18.53
CA ASN A 86 -1.37 -19.04 -17.21
C ASN A 86 -1.26 -20.59 -17.29
N GLN A 87 -0.99 -21.18 -16.13
CA GLN A 87 -1.13 -22.61 -15.94
C GLN A 87 -2.61 -23.03 -16.07
N PRO A 88 -2.91 -24.32 -16.31
CA PRO A 88 -4.28 -24.82 -16.22
C PRO A 88 -4.95 -24.42 -14.91
N ALA A 89 -6.29 -24.36 -14.90
CA ALA A 89 -7.07 -23.97 -13.73
C ALA A 89 -6.63 -24.73 -12.46
N GLY A 90 -6.54 -24.02 -11.35
CA GLY A 90 -6.14 -24.57 -10.05
C GLY A 90 -6.83 -23.89 -8.89
N SER A 91 -6.69 -24.46 -7.71
CA SER A 91 -7.30 -23.93 -6.50
C SER A 91 -6.46 -22.81 -5.88
N VAL A 92 -7.16 -21.91 -5.20
CA VAL A 92 -6.59 -20.78 -4.46
C VAL A 92 -7.06 -20.86 -3.01
N ILE A 93 -6.14 -20.67 -2.07
CA ILE A 93 -6.45 -20.59 -0.64
C ILE A 93 -6.23 -19.15 -0.18
N PHE A 94 -7.21 -18.59 0.51
CA PHE A 94 -7.12 -17.30 1.17
C PHE A 94 -7.00 -17.46 2.69
N LEU A 95 -6.01 -16.80 3.27
CA LEU A 95 -5.93 -16.41 4.66
C LEU A 95 -6.11 -14.89 4.69
N ALA A 96 -7.31 -14.42 4.98
CA ALA A 96 -7.62 -12.99 5.08
C ALA A 96 -8.46 -12.74 6.33
N CYS A 97 -8.17 -11.68 7.07
CA CYS A 97 -8.83 -11.40 8.34
C CYS A 97 -9.40 -9.98 8.45
N GLU A 98 -9.19 -9.14 7.44
CA GLU A 98 -9.69 -7.76 7.44
C GLU A 98 -11.07 -7.64 6.81
N ASP A 99 -11.37 -8.47 5.79
CA ASP A 99 -12.61 -8.42 5.03
C ASP A 99 -13.48 -9.68 5.33
N ASP A 100 -14.79 -9.48 5.49
CA ASP A 100 -15.74 -10.61 5.63
C ASP A 100 -15.90 -11.35 4.30
N VAL A 101 -16.04 -12.69 4.42
CA VAL A 101 -16.14 -13.55 3.22
C VAL A 101 -17.44 -13.34 2.48
N ALA A 102 -18.56 -13.21 3.21
CA ALA A 102 -19.90 -13.22 2.61
C ALA A 102 -20.26 -11.87 1.98
N ASP A 103 -19.93 -10.76 2.64
CA ASP A 103 -20.31 -9.43 2.17
C ASP A 103 -19.25 -8.72 1.33
N THR A 104 -17.99 -9.14 1.43
CA THR A 104 -16.89 -8.45 0.78
C THR A 104 -16.08 -9.33 -0.18
N ILE A 105 -15.51 -10.44 0.27
CA ILE A 105 -14.58 -11.25 -0.55
C ILE A 105 -15.35 -11.97 -1.66
N ARG A 106 -16.43 -12.68 -1.32
CA ARG A 106 -17.21 -13.41 -2.30
C ARG A 106 -17.82 -12.50 -3.38
N PRO A 107 -18.46 -11.37 -3.07
CA PRO A 107 -18.94 -10.44 -4.10
C PRO A 107 -17.85 -9.91 -5.02
N ARG A 108 -16.63 -9.67 -4.50
CA ARG A 108 -15.48 -9.26 -5.32
C ARG A 108 -15.00 -10.39 -6.25
N LEU A 109 -14.97 -11.63 -5.77
CA LEU A 109 -14.63 -12.82 -6.57
C LEU A 109 -15.66 -13.07 -7.68
N GLU A 110 -16.96 -12.96 -7.37
CA GLU A 110 -18.04 -13.08 -8.36
C GLU A 110 -17.92 -12.00 -9.44
N ARG A 111 -17.67 -10.76 -9.03
CA ARG A 111 -17.47 -9.62 -9.94
C ARG A 111 -16.23 -9.78 -10.81
N ALA A 112 -15.16 -10.36 -10.27
CA ALA A 112 -13.97 -10.75 -11.01
C ALA A 112 -14.18 -12.00 -11.87
N ASN A 113 -15.39 -12.61 -11.83
CA ASN A 113 -15.74 -13.82 -12.55
C ASN A 113 -14.87 -15.04 -12.18
N ALA A 114 -14.51 -15.19 -10.88
CA ALA A 114 -13.74 -16.34 -10.40
C ALA A 114 -14.56 -17.64 -10.45
N ASN A 115 -13.87 -18.77 -10.64
CA ASN A 115 -14.50 -20.08 -10.40
C ASN A 115 -14.49 -20.35 -8.88
N LEU A 116 -15.62 -20.06 -8.21
CA LEU A 116 -15.72 -20.16 -6.76
C LEU A 116 -15.49 -21.58 -6.23
N ALA A 117 -15.71 -22.61 -7.03
CA ALA A 117 -15.45 -24.00 -6.63
C ALA A 117 -13.94 -24.29 -6.41
N ASN A 118 -13.07 -23.46 -6.98
CA ASN A 118 -11.62 -23.53 -6.81
C ASN A 118 -11.08 -22.49 -5.80
N ILE A 119 -11.98 -21.80 -5.06
CA ILE A 119 -11.57 -20.82 -4.05
C ILE A 119 -11.89 -21.35 -2.65
N HIS A 120 -10.88 -21.39 -1.80
CA HIS A 120 -10.99 -21.88 -0.44
C HIS A 120 -10.56 -20.77 0.53
N PHE A 121 -11.25 -20.67 1.65
CA PHE A 121 -10.97 -19.68 2.67
C PHE A 121 -10.67 -20.37 4.01
N VAL A 122 -9.68 -19.87 4.74
CA VAL A 122 -9.34 -20.37 6.07
C VAL A 122 -9.96 -19.44 7.11
N ASP A 123 -11.04 -19.89 7.75
CA ASP A 123 -11.73 -19.13 8.81
C ASP A 123 -10.96 -19.16 10.13
N GLY A 124 -10.26 -20.27 10.41
CA GLY A 124 -9.53 -20.47 11.66
C GLY A 124 -9.17 -21.93 11.90
N VAL A 125 -8.91 -22.27 13.16
CA VAL A 125 -8.51 -23.62 13.59
C VAL A 125 -9.44 -24.08 14.71
N SER A 126 -10.09 -25.23 14.53
CA SER A 126 -10.97 -25.84 15.55
C SER A 126 -10.18 -26.85 16.41
N VAL A 127 -10.21 -26.67 17.72
CA VAL A 127 -9.61 -27.60 18.70
C VAL A 127 -10.71 -28.02 19.71
N GLY A 128 -11.26 -29.20 19.53
CA GLY A 128 -12.46 -29.63 20.25
C GLY A 128 -13.63 -28.67 19.96
N ASN A 129 -14.17 -28.04 20.99
CA ASN A 129 -15.27 -27.07 20.89
C ASN A 129 -14.79 -25.61 20.87
N ARG A 130 -13.50 -25.36 20.65
CA ARG A 130 -12.93 -24.01 20.61
C ARG A 130 -12.48 -23.69 19.19
N GLU A 131 -12.78 -22.47 18.76
CA GLU A 131 -12.24 -21.90 17.56
C GLU A 131 -11.08 -20.96 17.92
N LEU A 132 -9.99 -21.08 17.19
CA LEU A 132 -8.77 -20.29 17.35
C LEU A 132 -8.42 -19.63 16.02
N GLY A 133 -7.79 -18.46 16.06
CA GLY A 133 -7.22 -17.86 14.87
C GLY A 133 -6.06 -18.70 14.32
N PHE A 134 -5.94 -18.75 13.00
CA PHE A 134 -4.78 -19.35 12.35
C PHE A 134 -3.53 -18.51 12.60
N THR A 135 -2.40 -19.14 12.89
CA THR A 135 -1.08 -18.49 13.00
C THR A 135 -0.01 -19.32 12.30
N LEU A 136 0.98 -18.65 11.71
CA LEU A 136 2.05 -19.30 10.94
C LEU A 136 3.01 -20.10 11.80
N ASP A 137 3.22 -19.71 13.06
CA ASP A 137 4.12 -20.36 14.00
C ASP A 137 3.62 -21.74 14.47
N HIS A 138 2.29 -21.97 14.48
CA HIS A 138 1.70 -23.18 15.03
C HIS A 138 0.89 -24.01 14.04
N HIS A 139 0.33 -23.42 12.99
CA HIS A 139 -0.71 -24.06 12.19
C HIS A 139 -0.30 -24.37 10.75
N LEU A 140 0.95 -24.12 10.34
CA LEU A 140 1.43 -24.46 8.98
C LEU A 140 1.22 -25.93 8.59
N PRO A 141 1.40 -26.93 9.47
CA PRO A 141 1.11 -28.32 9.13
C PRO A 141 -0.35 -28.58 8.76
N LEU A 142 -1.30 -27.79 9.31
CA LEU A 142 -2.71 -27.89 8.91
C LEU A 142 -2.95 -27.31 7.51
N LEU A 143 -2.25 -26.22 7.16
CA LEU A 143 -2.30 -25.67 5.81
C LEU A 143 -1.68 -26.64 4.80
N GLU A 144 -0.57 -27.29 5.12
CA GLU A 144 0.05 -28.33 4.29
C GLU A 144 -0.94 -29.48 4.03
N ASN A 145 -1.56 -30.02 5.07
CA ASN A 145 -2.59 -31.05 4.92
C ASN A 145 -3.77 -30.59 4.06
N MET A 146 -4.21 -29.34 4.19
CA MET A 146 -5.28 -28.78 3.37
C MET A 146 -4.87 -28.70 1.89
N ILE A 147 -3.64 -28.28 1.61
CA ILE A 147 -3.07 -28.24 0.25
C ILE A 147 -3.07 -29.63 -0.36
N ASP A 148 -2.62 -30.63 0.38
CA ASP A 148 -2.55 -32.03 -0.07
C ASP A 148 -3.95 -32.61 -0.32
N GLN A 149 -4.93 -32.32 0.54
CA GLN A 149 -6.31 -32.78 0.37
C GLN A 149 -6.99 -32.17 -0.84
N ILE A 150 -6.78 -30.88 -1.12
CA ILE A 150 -7.31 -30.20 -2.31
C ILE A 150 -6.59 -30.72 -3.57
N GLY A 151 -5.29 -30.98 -3.48
CA GLY A 151 -4.46 -31.64 -4.50
C GLY A 151 -4.12 -30.78 -5.73
N ASN A 152 -4.72 -29.61 -5.91
CA ASN A 152 -4.54 -28.75 -7.09
C ASN A 152 -4.40 -27.27 -6.69
N VAL A 153 -3.80 -27.02 -5.54
CA VAL A 153 -3.56 -25.65 -5.08
C VAL A 153 -2.38 -25.05 -5.83
N ARG A 154 -2.56 -23.86 -6.37
CA ARG A 154 -1.51 -23.11 -7.09
C ARG A 154 -1.14 -21.79 -6.44
N LEU A 155 -2.06 -21.22 -5.64
CA LEU A 155 -1.87 -19.94 -5.00
C LEU A 155 -2.38 -19.98 -3.56
N VAL A 156 -1.57 -19.48 -2.64
CA VAL A 156 -1.97 -19.12 -1.29
C VAL A 156 -1.81 -17.61 -1.13
N VAL A 157 -2.87 -16.92 -0.76
CA VAL A 157 -2.89 -15.48 -0.46
C VAL A 157 -2.97 -15.29 1.04
N ILE A 158 -2.09 -14.44 1.60
CA ILE A 158 -2.08 -14.09 3.03
C ILE A 158 -2.25 -12.57 3.16
N ASP A 159 -3.38 -12.10 3.66
CA ASP A 159 -3.77 -10.69 3.69
C ASP A 159 -4.35 -10.24 5.05
N PRO A 160 -3.61 -9.43 5.82
CA PRO A 160 -2.17 -9.17 5.72
C PRO A 160 -1.33 -10.22 6.47
N ILE A 161 -0.09 -10.42 6.06
CA ILE A 161 0.79 -11.42 6.70
C ILE A 161 1.05 -11.12 8.18
N SER A 162 1.08 -9.85 8.56
CA SER A 162 1.28 -9.41 9.94
C SER A 162 0.23 -9.94 10.93
N ALA A 163 -1.00 -10.17 10.48
CA ALA A 163 -2.08 -10.71 11.31
C ALA A 163 -1.87 -12.18 11.67
N TYR A 164 -1.04 -12.89 10.92
CA TYR A 164 -0.79 -14.32 11.07
C TYR A 164 0.56 -14.65 11.73
N CYS A 165 1.28 -13.63 12.23
CA CYS A 165 2.59 -13.79 12.85
C CYS A 165 2.53 -14.33 14.30
N GLY A 166 1.34 -14.50 14.88
CA GLY A 166 1.19 -14.97 16.25
C GLY A 166 1.81 -14.01 17.27
N LYS A 167 2.70 -14.51 18.12
CA LYS A 167 3.39 -13.73 19.17
C LYS A 167 4.76 -13.20 18.74
N VAL A 168 5.15 -13.40 17.50
CA VAL A 168 6.45 -12.99 16.96
C VAL A 168 6.52 -11.47 16.87
N ASP A 169 7.61 -10.87 17.37
CA ASP A 169 7.85 -9.44 17.17
C ASP A 169 8.19 -9.15 15.70
N THR A 170 7.25 -8.55 14.99
CA THR A 170 7.40 -8.21 13.56
C THR A 170 8.45 -7.14 13.28
N HIS A 171 9.00 -6.49 14.31
CA HIS A 171 10.13 -5.56 14.19
C HIS A 171 11.49 -6.27 14.35
N ASN A 172 11.50 -7.49 14.86
CA ASN A 172 12.70 -8.28 15.02
C ASN A 172 12.99 -9.12 13.75
N ASN A 173 14.05 -8.76 13.03
CA ASN A 173 14.44 -9.44 11.79
C ASN A 173 14.69 -10.94 11.95
N SER A 174 15.26 -11.38 13.07
CA SER A 174 15.60 -12.78 13.31
C SER A 174 14.34 -13.61 13.57
N GLU A 175 13.39 -13.08 14.35
CA GLU A 175 12.12 -13.74 14.64
C GLU A 175 11.25 -13.88 13.38
N VAL A 176 11.13 -12.79 12.60
CA VAL A 176 10.38 -12.83 11.34
C VAL A 176 10.99 -13.83 10.35
N ARG A 177 12.32 -13.91 10.26
CA ARG A 177 12.97 -14.92 9.41
C ARG A 177 12.70 -16.33 9.89
N GLY A 178 12.76 -16.57 11.21
CA GLY A 178 12.43 -17.87 11.80
C GLY A 178 10.98 -18.30 11.50
N LEU A 179 10.04 -17.36 11.58
CA LEU A 179 8.63 -17.55 11.25
C LEU A 179 8.40 -17.89 9.77
N LEU A 180 9.10 -17.19 8.86
CA LEU A 180 8.87 -17.34 7.42
C LEU A 180 9.56 -18.54 6.79
N LEU A 181 10.62 -19.10 7.41
CA LEU A 181 11.33 -20.25 6.88
C LEU A 181 10.40 -21.46 6.68
N PRO A 182 9.58 -21.90 7.65
CA PRO A 182 8.65 -23.01 7.44
C PRO A 182 7.60 -22.73 6.33
N LEU A 183 7.13 -21.48 6.19
CA LEU A 183 6.22 -21.10 5.10
C LEU A 183 6.91 -21.18 3.73
N ILE A 184 8.18 -20.78 3.64
CA ILE A 184 8.98 -20.89 2.42
C ILE A 184 9.23 -22.37 2.06
N ASP A 185 9.50 -23.21 3.06
CA ASP A 185 9.69 -24.63 2.87
C ASP A 185 8.39 -25.31 2.40
N LEU A 186 7.25 -24.96 3.00
CA LEU A 186 5.93 -25.42 2.57
C LEU A 186 5.66 -24.99 1.12
N ALA A 187 5.88 -23.73 0.75
CA ALA A 187 5.71 -23.26 -0.61
C ALA A 187 6.55 -24.10 -1.61
N ALA A 188 7.81 -24.36 -1.25
CA ALA A 188 8.74 -25.09 -2.10
C ALA A 188 8.37 -26.59 -2.23
N SER A 189 7.98 -27.26 -1.13
CA SER A 189 7.61 -28.68 -1.12
C SER A 189 6.31 -28.95 -1.87
N SER A 190 5.33 -28.06 -1.75
CA SER A 190 4.02 -28.17 -2.41
C SER A 190 3.97 -27.56 -3.80
N ASP A 191 5.05 -26.93 -4.31
CA ASP A 191 5.12 -26.19 -5.59
C ASP A 191 4.03 -25.09 -5.72
N VAL A 192 3.63 -24.49 -4.60
CA VAL A 192 2.56 -23.50 -4.49
C VAL A 192 3.15 -22.08 -4.43
N ALA A 193 2.64 -21.15 -5.22
CA ALA A 193 2.98 -19.74 -5.07
C ALA A 193 2.33 -19.14 -3.82
N VAL A 194 3.10 -18.49 -2.96
CA VAL A 194 2.57 -17.76 -1.81
C VAL A 194 2.70 -16.27 -2.08
N VAL A 195 1.58 -15.55 -2.06
CA VAL A 195 1.53 -14.09 -2.14
C VAL A 195 1.09 -13.54 -0.80
N ALA A 196 2.01 -12.83 -0.14
CA ALA A 196 1.75 -12.20 1.14
C ALA A 196 1.61 -10.69 0.98
N ILE A 197 0.55 -10.12 1.56
CA ILE A 197 0.33 -8.69 1.59
C ILE A 197 0.92 -8.11 2.88
N ASN A 198 1.66 -7.00 2.75
CA ASN A 198 2.19 -6.26 3.87
C ASN A 198 1.89 -4.76 3.72
N HIS A 199 1.49 -4.12 4.82
CA HIS A 199 1.27 -2.69 4.84
C HIS A 199 2.57 -1.93 5.12
N LEU A 200 2.71 -0.72 4.55
CA LEU A 200 3.86 0.15 4.83
C LEU A 200 3.61 0.98 6.09
N THR A 201 4.66 1.20 6.88
CA THR A 201 4.62 2.16 8.00
C THR A 201 4.65 3.60 7.47
N LYS A 202 3.91 4.49 8.14
CA LYS A 202 4.01 5.94 7.89
C LYS A 202 5.40 6.42 8.35
N GLY A 203 6.29 6.71 7.40
CA GLY A 203 7.65 7.22 7.69
C GLY A 203 8.32 7.78 6.43
N ASN A 204 9.27 8.72 6.61
CA ASN A 204 10.06 9.32 5.53
C ASN A 204 11.33 8.48 5.28
N GLY A 205 11.20 7.35 4.56
CA GLY A 205 12.34 6.51 4.19
C GLY A 205 12.20 5.94 2.79
N ASN A 206 13.28 5.36 2.24
CA ASN A 206 13.25 4.69 0.93
C ASN A 206 12.18 3.59 0.91
N ALA A 207 11.57 3.36 -0.26
CA ALA A 207 10.46 2.42 -0.47
C ALA A 207 10.69 1.03 0.15
N VAL A 208 11.91 0.53 0.03
CA VAL A 208 12.33 -0.78 0.55
C VAL A 208 12.29 -0.84 2.09
N TYR A 209 12.50 0.31 2.76
CA TYR A 209 12.58 0.39 4.23
C TYR A 209 11.29 0.80 4.93
N ARG A 210 10.23 1.14 4.17
CA ARG A 210 8.92 1.54 4.73
C ARG A 210 7.97 0.38 5.00
N SER A 211 8.39 -0.86 4.76
CA SER A 211 7.58 -2.05 5.05
C SER A 211 7.21 -2.09 6.55
N THR A 212 5.94 -2.30 6.86
CA THR A 212 5.46 -2.45 8.23
C THR A 212 6.13 -3.68 8.87
N GLY A 213 6.79 -3.45 9.99
CA GLY A 213 7.62 -4.48 10.62
C GLY A 213 9.04 -4.51 10.03
N SER A 214 9.64 -5.67 10.05
CA SER A 214 11.04 -5.88 9.70
C SER A 214 11.27 -5.91 8.19
N ILE A 215 12.44 -5.41 7.76
CA ILE A 215 13.02 -5.65 6.43
C ILE A 215 13.05 -7.15 6.10
N ALA A 216 12.96 -8.02 7.12
CA ALA A 216 12.98 -9.45 6.95
C ALA A 216 11.88 -9.98 6.03
N PHE A 217 10.69 -9.37 5.99
CA PHE A 217 9.63 -9.81 5.07
C PHE A 217 10.08 -9.71 3.61
N ILE A 218 10.58 -8.53 3.19
CA ILE A 218 11.09 -8.37 1.82
C ILE A 218 12.37 -9.17 1.59
N ALA A 219 13.24 -9.31 2.61
CA ALA A 219 14.46 -10.09 2.49
C ALA A 219 14.19 -11.58 2.31
N ALA A 220 13.17 -12.14 2.96
CA ALA A 220 12.77 -13.53 2.85
C ALA A 220 12.08 -13.85 1.51
N ALA A 221 11.31 -12.92 0.95
CA ALA A 221 10.64 -13.09 -0.33
C ALA A 221 11.65 -13.24 -1.49
N ARG A 222 11.26 -13.94 -2.57
CA ARG A 222 12.03 -14.07 -3.81
C ARG A 222 11.63 -13.07 -4.88
N ALA A 223 10.37 -12.60 -4.81
CA ALA A 223 9.83 -11.48 -5.57
C ALA A 223 9.17 -10.49 -4.63
N GLY A 224 9.28 -9.22 -4.91
CA GLY A 224 8.67 -8.15 -4.12
C GLY A 224 8.15 -7.05 -5.04
N TRP A 225 6.93 -6.61 -4.78
CA TRP A 225 6.23 -5.61 -5.55
C TRP A 225 5.66 -4.56 -4.62
N ASN A 226 5.93 -3.29 -4.90
CA ASN A 226 5.35 -2.18 -4.18
C ASN A 226 4.25 -1.50 -4.98
N PHE A 227 3.17 -1.18 -4.27
CA PHE A 227 1.98 -0.52 -4.79
C PHE A 227 2.04 0.97 -4.47
N TYR A 228 1.72 1.81 -5.47
CA TYR A 228 1.74 3.27 -5.36
C TYR A 228 0.51 3.88 -6.03
N LYS A 229 0.13 5.09 -5.61
CA LYS A 229 -0.70 5.96 -6.45
C LYS A 229 0.16 6.48 -7.59
N ASN A 230 -0.40 6.54 -8.81
CA ASN A 230 0.29 7.19 -9.91
C ASN A 230 0.34 8.72 -9.63
N PRO A 231 1.53 9.34 -9.54
CA PRO A 231 1.63 10.77 -9.26
C PRO A 231 1.12 11.64 -10.41
N ASP A 232 1.11 11.11 -11.64
CA ASP A 232 0.70 11.82 -12.84
C ASP A 232 -0.80 11.61 -13.16
N ASP A 233 -1.41 10.52 -12.63
CA ASP A 233 -2.83 10.20 -12.79
C ASP A 233 -3.38 9.51 -11.52
N HIS A 234 -4.07 10.25 -10.68
CA HIS A 234 -4.60 9.76 -9.40
C HIS A 234 -5.69 8.68 -9.53
N SER A 235 -6.28 8.49 -10.71
CA SER A 235 -7.22 7.39 -10.97
C SER A 235 -6.50 6.04 -11.08
N GLN A 236 -5.22 6.05 -11.43
CA GLN A 236 -4.38 4.88 -11.61
C GLN A 236 -3.52 4.55 -10.38
N ARG A 237 -3.14 3.30 -10.30
CA ARG A 237 -2.18 2.75 -9.34
C ARG A 237 -1.06 2.07 -10.11
N LEU A 238 0.11 2.07 -9.50
CA LEU A 238 1.32 1.45 -10.05
C LEU A 238 1.72 0.27 -9.18
N ILE A 239 2.16 -0.82 -9.83
CA ILE A 239 2.81 -1.96 -9.19
C ILE A 239 4.22 -2.00 -9.74
N LEU A 240 5.21 -1.71 -8.88
CA LEU A 240 6.61 -1.62 -9.29
C LEU A 240 7.44 -2.68 -8.58
N PRO A 241 8.38 -3.32 -9.29
CA PRO A 241 9.27 -4.30 -8.67
C PRO A 241 10.20 -3.62 -7.68
N THR A 242 10.35 -4.21 -6.49
CA THR A 242 11.31 -3.79 -5.48
C THR A 242 12.35 -4.85 -5.20
N LYS A 243 12.05 -6.10 -5.56
CA LYS A 243 12.96 -7.23 -5.49
C LYS A 243 12.59 -8.26 -6.54
N MET A 244 13.55 -8.65 -7.37
CA MET A 244 13.40 -9.74 -8.32
C MET A 244 14.73 -10.48 -8.44
N ASN A 245 14.87 -11.59 -7.71
CA ASN A 245 16.13 -12.35 -7.70
C ASN A 245 16.15 -13.49 -8.74
N LEU A 246 15.05 -13.71 -9.46
CA LEU A 246 14.80 -14.93 -10.24
C LEU A 246 14.57 -14.64 -11.73
N ALA A 247 14.42 -13.40 -12.13
CA ALA A 247 14.24 -12.96 -13.50
C ALA A 247 15.03 -11.66 -13.74
N PRO A 248 15.40 -11.35 -15.00
CA PRO A 248 15.86 -10.02 -15.36
C PRO A 248 14.77 -8.97 -15.05
N ASP A 249 15.16 -7.70 -15.03
CA ASP A 249 14.36 -6.57 -14.59
C ASP A 249 12.90 -6.63 -15.07
N ALA A 250 12.00 -6.89 -14.13
CA ALA A 250 10.57 -6.89 -14.41
C ALA A 250 10.08 -5.45 -14.60
N THR A 251 9.32 -5.21 -15.65
CA THR A 251 8.65 -3.93 -15.87
C THR A 251 7.49 -3.74 -14.89
N GLY A 252 7.28 -2.52 -14.44
CA GLY A 252 6.11 -2.17 -13.64
C GLY A 252 4.81 -2.29 -14.44
N MET A 253 3.69 -2.32 -13.74
CA MET A 253 2.34 -2.39 -14.29
C MET A 253 1.48 -1.27 -13.69
N SER A 254 0.45 -0.86 -14.41
CA SER A 254 -0.55 0.08 -13.90
C SER A 254 -1.96 -0.47 -14.03
N TYR A 255 -2.85 -0.03 -13.13
CA TYR A 255 -4.25 -0.42 -13.11
C TYR A 255 -5.12 0.67 -12.47
N SER A 256 -6.41 0.66 -12.78
CA SER A 256 -7.46 1.37 -12.06
C SER A 256 -8.37 0.38 -11.32
N ILE A 257 -9.14 0.89 -10.37
CA ILE A 257 -10.23 0.14 -9.73
C ILE A 257 -11.53 0.77 -10.20
N GLU A 258 -12.30 0.02 -10.99
CA GLU A 258 -13.54 0.44 -11.59
C GLU A 258 -14.63 -0.60 -11.30
N ASP A 259 -15.81 -0.15 -10.92
CA ASP A 259 -16.95 -1.01 -10.60
C ASP A 259 -16.62 -2.14 -9.62
N GLY A 260 -15.66 -1.90 -8.72
CA GLY A 260 -15.21 -2.89 -7.72
C GLY A 260 -14.36 -4.03 -8.30
N GLY A 261 -13.74 -3.85 -9.45
CA GLY A 261 -12.79 -4.76 -10.08
C GLY A 261 -11.50 -4.05 -10.52
N VAL A 262 -10.50 -4.83 -10.90
CA VAL A 262 -9.22 -4.33 -11.45
C VAL A 262 -9.32 -4.17 -12.96
N ARG A 263 -8.96 -2.99 -13.45
CA ARG A 263 -8.74 -2.71 -14.86
C ARG A 263 -7.25 -2.49 -15.10
N TRP A 264 -6.61 -3.43 -15.75
CA TRP A 264 -5.20 -3.32 -16.11
C TRP A 264 -5.01 -2.39 -17.30
N SER A 265 -3.90 -1.64 -17.28
CA SER A 265 -3.46 -0.86 -18.43
C SER A 265 -2.48 -1.67 -19.27
N ASP A 266 -2.60 -1.59 -20.60
CA ASP A 266 -1.67 -2.23 -21.53
C ASP A 266 -0.33 -1.49 -21.62
N ALA A 267 -0.23 -0.29 -21.05
CA ALA A 267 0.99 0.50 -21.08
C ALA A 267 2.00 -0.01 -20.06
N ALA A 268 3.21 -0.31 -20.52
CA ALA A 268 4.33 -0.64 -19.64
C ALA A 268 4.71 0.58 -18.79
N VAL A 269 4.90 0.38 -17.48
CA VAL A 269 5.36 1.41 -16.57
C VAL A 269 6.88 1.39 -16.52
N THR A 270 7.51 2.45 -17.04
CA THR A 270 8.97 2.63 -17.04
C THR A 270 9.47 3.39 -15.80
N MET A 271 8.56 3.99 -15.03
CA MET A 271 8.87 4.74 -13.82
C MET A 271 9.40 3.81 -12.72
N THR A 272 10.48 4.18 -12.06
CA THR A 272 11.03 3.45 -10.92
C THR A 272 10.32 3.81 -9.62
N ALA A 273 10.44 2.97 -8.60
CA ALA A 273 9.89 3.22 -7.27
C ALA A 273 10.44 4.52 -6.65
N ASP A 274 11.72 4.82 -6.85
CA ASP A 274 12.37 6.03 -6.35
C ASP A 274 11.87 7.29 -7.06
N GLU A 275 11.62 7.22 -8.37
CA GLU A 275 11.02 8.33 -9.12
C GLU A 275 9.59 8.63 -8.65
N VAL A 276 8.76 7.59 -8.44
CA VAL A 276 7.40 7.76 -7.88
C VAL A 276 7.45 8.45 -6.52
N GLN A 277 8.32 8.00 -5.63
CA GLN A 277 8.46 8.60 -4.30
C GLN A 277 8.96 10.05 -4.35
N THR A 278 9.94 10.32 -5.22
CA THR A 278 10.47 11.67 -5.39
C THR A 278 9.38 12.63 -5.88
N ARG A 279 8.59 12.23 -6.88
CA ARG A 279 7.46 13.01 -7.41
C ARG A 279 6.35 13.18 -6.37
N ALA A 280 5.98 12.12 -5.65
CA ALA A 280 4.99 12.19 -4.59
C ALA A 280 5.44 13.11 -3.43
N ALA A 281 6.72 13.07 -3.06
CA ALA A 281 7.28 13.95 -2.04
C ALA A 281 7.32 15.42 -2.49
N ALA A 282 7.61 15.69 -3.76
CA ALA A 282 7.56 17.03 -4.33
C ALA A 282 6.12 17.57 -4.31
N ALA A 283 5.15 16.80 -4.79
CA ALA A 283 3.74 17.17 -4.77
C ALA A 283 3.21 17.41 -3.34
N SER A 284 3.64 16.61 -2.35
CA SER A 284 3.24 16.80 -0.96
C SER A 284 3.84 18.05 -0.33
N LYS A 285 5.09 18.41 -0.67
CA LYS A 285 5.71 19.65 -0.20
C LYS A 285 5.00 20.88 -0.76
N ASP A 286 4.65 20.88 -2.04
CA ASP A 286 3.90 21.96 -2.66
C ASP A 286 2.49 22.10 -2.04
N SER A 287 1.83 21.00 -1.77
CA SER A 287 0.50 21.01 -1.13
C SER A 287 0.57 21.47 0.34
N THR A 288 1.58 21.05 1.10
CA THR A 288 1.77 21.44 2.50
C THR A 288 2.16 22.91 2.62
N ALA A 289 3.07 23.38 1.76
CA ALA A 289 3.46 24.78 1.70
C ALA A 289 2.27 25.67 1.31
N SER A 290 1.47 25.25 0.32
CA SER A 290 0.27 25.97 -0.09
C SER A 290 -0.82 26.00 0.98
N ARG A 291 -1.00 24.90 1.74
CA ARG A 291 -1.95 24.82 2.86
C ARG A 291 -1.51 25.73 4.01
N SER A 292 -0.27 25.65 4.43
CA SER A 292 0.30 26.52 5.49
C SER A 292 0.24 28.00 5.11
N ALA A 293 0.53 28.35 3.85
CA ALA A 293 0.41 29.72 3.37
C ALA A 293 -1.05 30.21 3.36
N LEU A 294 -2.01 29.33 3.05
CA LEU A 294 -3.44 29.63 3.11
C LEU A 294 -3.92 29.83 4.55
N GLU A 295 -3.53 28.96 5.47
CA GLU A 295 -3.85 29.06 6.90
C GLU A 295 -3.30 30.35 7.52
N ASN A 296 -2.08 30.71 7.20
CA ASN A 296 -1.46 31.97 7.61
C ASN A 296 -2.21 33.19 7.05
N ALA A 297 -2.64 33.13 5.80
CA ALA A 297 -3.41 34.21 5.18
C ALA A 297 -4.82 34.33 5.81
N VAL A 298 -5.46 33.22 6.19
CA VAL A 298 -6.75 33.24 6.90
C VAL A 298 -6.59 33.87 8.29
N ALA A 299 -5.58 33.46 9.06
CA ALA A 299 -5.30 34.03 10.38
C ALA A 299 -5.03 35.54 10.29
N PHE A 300 -4.22 35.97 9.31
CA PHE A 300 -3.97 37.38 9.04
C PHE A 300 -5.27 38.16 8.75
N LEU A 301 -6.16 37.62 7.88
CA LEU A 301 -7.43 38.26 7.56
C LEU A 301 -8.37 38.33 8.76
N GLN A 302 -8.43 37.30 9.59
CA GLN A 302 -9.24 37.32 10.81
C GLN A 302 -8.79 38.38 11.81
N ASP A 303 -7.49 38.58 11.94
CA ASP A 303 -6.91 39.62 12.79
C ASP A 303 -7.11 41.02 12.21
N ALA A 304 -6.75 41.22 10.96
CA ALA A 304 -6.83 42.52 10.27
C ALA A 304 -8.26 43.05 10.09
N LEU A 305 -9.27 42.18 10.03
CA LEU A 305 -10.67 42.52 9.84
C LEU A 305 -11.50 42.39 11.14
N ALA A 306 -10.87 42.09 12.29
CA ALA A 306 -11.54 41.91 13.56
C ALA A 306 -12.31 43.18 14.02
N ASP A 307 -11.75 44.34 13.75
CA ASP A 307 -12.31 45.64 14.18
C ASP A 307 -13.24 46.29 13.12
N GLY A 308 -13.48 45.60 12.00
CA GLY A 308 -14.39 46.05 10.95
C GLY A 308 -13.80 46.07 9.52
N PRO A 309 -14.51 46.75 8.59
CA PRO A 309 -14.11 46.79 7.17
C PRO A 309 -12.81 47.56 6.96
N VAL A 310 -11.88 47.00 6.17
CA VAL A 310 -10.60 47.61 5.82
C VAL A 310 -10.54 47.86 4.30
N PRO A 311 -9.99 49.01 3.81
CA PRO A 311 -9.81 49.24 2.40
C PRO A 311 -8.94 48.15 1.76
N SER A 312 -9.37 47.60 0.61
CA SER A 312 -8.67 46.50 -0.04
C SER A 312 -7.21 46.78 -0.40
N LYS A 313 -6.90 48.04 -0.79
CA LYS A 313 -5.52 48.45 -1.12
C LYS A 313 -4.61 48.41 0.13
N ASP A 314 -5.10 48.86 1.26
CA ASP A 314 -4.34 48.89 2.52
C ASP A 314 -4.12 47.48 3.03
N LEU A 315 -5.15 46.63 3.02
CA LEU A 315 -5.08 45.23 3.41
C LEU A 315 -4.11 44.43 2.55
N ILE A 316 -4.07 44.66 1.22
CA ILE A 316 -3.12 44.00 0.31
C ILE A 316 -1.69 44.46 0.59
N ALA A 317 -1.50 45.75 0.90
CA ALA A 317 -0.18 46.31 1.25
C ALA A 317 0.34 45.68 2.56
N ASP A 318 -0.50 45.65 3.59
CA ASP A 318 -0.17 45.02 4.90
C ASP A 318 0.13 43.53 4.77
N ALA A 319 -0.64 42.80 3.95
CA ALA A 319 -0.42 41.38 3.66
C ALA A 319 0.94 41.15 3.00
N LYS A 320 1.33 42.03 2.06
CA LYS A 320 2.65 41.96 1.39
C LYS A 320 3.79 42.19 2.36
N GLU A 321 3.66 43.11 3.32
CA GLU A 321 4.65 43.32 4.41
C GLU A 321 4.77 42.08 5.28
N ASN A 322 3.68 41.33 5.49
CA ASN A 322 3.66 40.05 6.20
C ASN A 322 4.03 38.84 5.30
N SER A 323 4.64 39.07 4.15
CA SER A 323 5.06 38.02 3.20
C SER A 323 3.91 37.13 2.67
N ILE A 324 2.69 37.63 2.64
CA ILE A 324 1.51 36.97 2.10
C ILE A 324 1.28 37.45 0.66
N ALA A 325 1.36 36.51 -0.31
CA ALA A 325 1.10 36.87 -1.70
C ALA A 325 -0.39 37.20 -1.91
N GLU A 326 -0.66 38.22 -2.73
CA GLU A 326 -2.02 38.69 -3.02
C GLU A 326 -2.97 37.58 -3.48
N LYS A 327 -2.51 36.70 -4.38
CA LYS A 327 -3.29 35.54 -4.83
C LYS A 327 -3.69 34.61 -3.66
N THR A 328 -2.80 34.38 -2.69
CA THR A 328 -3.07 33.56 -1.51
C THR A 328 -4.05 34.29 -0.58
N LEU A 329 -3.89 35.61 -0.40
CA LEU A 329 -4.77 36.45 0.39
C LEU A 329 -6.20 36.44 -0.15
N ARG A 330 -6.38 36.62 -1.46
CA ARG A 330 -7.69 36.58 -2.11
C ARG A 330 -8.35 35.20 -1.99
N ARG A 331 -7.58 34.12 -2.16
CA ARG A 331 -8.08 32.76 -1.96
C ARG A 331 -8.49 32.50 -0.51
N ALA A 332 -7.73 33.01 0.45
CA ALA A 332 -8.06 32.94 1.88
C ALA A 332 -9.36 33.71 2.19
N PHE A 333 -9.51 34.93 1.66
CA PHE A 333 -10.70 35.73 1.86
C PHE A 333 -11.98 35.06 1.33
N ASN A 334 -11.90 34.45 0.14
CA ASN A 334 -13.01 33.68 -0.44
C ASN A 334 -13.32 32.43 0.39
N SER A 335 -12.30 31.74 0.94
CA SER A 335 -12.50 30.51 1.72
C SER A 335 -13.19 30.74 3.07
N ILE A 336 -13.11 31.94 3.62
CA ILE A 336 -13.84 32.34 4.85
C ILE A 336 -15.18 33.02 4.55
N GLY A 337 -15.66 32.97 3.29
CA GLY A 337 -16.95 33.54 2.89
C GLY A 337 -16.94 35.06 2.72
N GLY A 338 -15.76 35.69 2.68
CA GLY A 338 -15.62 37.14 2.51
C GLY A 338 -16.15 37.63 1.16
N LYS A 339 -16.81 38.75 1.14
CA LYS A 339 -17.30 39.45 -0.06
C LYS A 339 -16.85 40.89 -0.04
N PRO A 340 -16.18 41.37 -1.11
CA PRO A 340 -15.78 42.78 -1.18
C PRO A 340 -17.02 43.69 -1.34
N GLN A 341 -17.00 44.81 -0.64
CA GLN A 341 -18.07 45.81 -0.69
C GLN A 341 -17.53 47.13 -1.21
N LYS A 342 -18.30 47.79 -2.04
CA LYS A 342 -17.99 49.16 -2.55
C LYS A 342 -18.61 50.20 -1.65
N GLU A 343 -17.91 51.30 -1.40
CA GLU A 343 -18.42 52.43 -0.62
C GLU A 343 -19.75 52.95 -1.22
N SER A 344 -20.79 53.02 -0.36
CA SER A 344 -22.13 53.41 -0.82
C SER A 344 -22.17 54.90 -1.22
N GLY A 345 -22.70 55.18 -2.41
CA GLY A 345 -23.00 56.56 -2.83
C GLY A 345 -21.92 57.23 -3.68
N ASN A 346 -20.81 56.61 -4.02
CA ASN A 346 -19.76 57.20 -4.85
C ASN A 346 -19.39 56.30 -6.03
N LEU A 347 -19.50 56.80 -7.28
CA LEU A 347 -19.11 56.01 -8.46
C LEU A 347 -17.61 55.70 -8.52
N GLU A 348 -16.78 56.47 -7.82
CA GLU A 348 -15.33 56.28 -7.65
C GLU A 348 -14.98 55.73 -6.24
N GLY A 349 -15.95 55.13 -5.53
CA GLY A 349 -15.81 54.67 -4.14
C GLY A 349 -14.78 53.57 -3.99
N LYS A 350 -14.08 53.58 -2.84
CA LYS A 350 -13.09 52.55 -2.48
C LYS A 350 -13.74 51.21 -2.22
N TRP A 351 -13.01 50.09 -2.48
CA TRP A 351 -13.40 48.74 -2.14
C TRP A 351 -12.93 48.41 -0.73
N PHE A 352 -13.80 47.77 0.05
CA PHE A 352 -13.52 47.31 1.39
C PHE A 352 -13.70 45.79 1.50
N TRP A 353 -12.90 45.19 2.35
CA TRP A 353 -13.06 43.78 2.77
C TRP A 353 -13.56 43.77 4.20
N GLN A 354 -14.51 42.84 4.47
CA GLN A 354 -15.00 42.59 5.81
C GLN A 354 -15.32 41.10 6.01
N LEU A 355 -15.31 40.65 7.25
CA LEU A 355 -15.75 39.30 7.60
C LEU A 355 -17.27 39.18 7.43
N PRO A 356 -17.80 37.96 7.15
CA PRO A 356 -19.24 37.70 7.15
C PRO A 356 -19.88 38.04 8.51
N GLU A 357 -21.10 38.58 8.50
CA GLU A 357 -21.83 38.97 9.73
C GLU A 357 -22.14 37.74 10.62
N ASP A 358 -22.27 36.57 10.07
CA ASP A 358 -22.51 35.29 10.78
C ASP A 358 -21.23 34.64 11.34
N GLY A 359 -20.09 35.35 11.32
CA GLY A 359 -18.78 34.85 11.72
C GLY A 359 -18.08 34.04 10.61
N PRO A 360 -16.76 33.81 10.76
CA PRO A 360 -16.00 33.04 9.76
C PRO A 360 -16.51 31.62 9.69
N VAL A 361 -16.87 31.16 8.51
CA VAL A 361 -17.18 29.75 8.25
C VAL A 361 -15.93 28.93 8.58
N ALA A 362 -16.06 27.98 9.52
CA ALA A 362 -14.98 27.08 9.88
C ALA A 362 -14.54 26.34 8.61
N LEU A 363 -13.22 26.26 8.38
CA LEU A 363 -12.65 25.46 7.32
C LEU A 363 -13.04 23.99 7.57
N GLU A 364 -14.11 23.50 6.96
CA GLU A 364 -14.34 22.08 6.85
C GLU A 364 -13.21 21.54 5.98
N VAL A 365 -12.40 20.69 6.57
CA VAL A 365 -11.39 19.87 5.85
C VAL A 365 -12.17 18.86 5.02
N GLY A 366 -12.63 19.32 3.83
CA GLY A 366 -13.35 18.48 2.89
C GLY A 366 -12.45 17.37 2.37
N GLN A 367 -12.88 16.16 2.59
CA GLN A 367 -12.50 15.02 1.76
C GLN A 367 -12.96 15.34 0.33
N ASP A 368 -12.04 15.17 -0.62
CA ASP A 368 -12.27 15.42 -2.04
C ASP A 368 -13.49 14.66 -2.57
N SER A 369 -14.59 15.37 -2.78
CA SER A 369 -15.67 14.91 -3.64
C SER A 369 -15.63 15.72 -4.93
N HIS A 370 -15.04 15.15 -5.97
CA HIS A 370 -15.11 15.65 -7.32
C HIS A 370 -16.53 15.47 -7.86
N THR A 371 -17.27 16.58 -7.98
CA THR A 371 -18.30 16.73 -8.99
C THR A 371 -17.91 17.88 -9.91
N SER A 372 -17.52 17.50 -11.13
CA SER A 372 -17.26 18.42 -12.24
C SER A 372 -18.60 18.92 -12.81
N GLU A 373 -19.00 20.14 -12.45
CA GLU A 373 -19.90 20.92 -13.30
C GLU A 373 -19.11 22.02 -13.99
N VAL A 374 -18.95 21.85 -15.29
CA VAL A 374 -18.40 22.87 -16.19
C VAL A 374 -19.50 23.91 -16.41
N GLY A 375 -19.49 24.97 -15.61
CA GLY A 375 -20.29 26.18 -15.87
C GLY A 375 -19.60 27.02 -16.90
N ASN A 376 -20.29 27.27 -18.03
CA ASN A 376 -19.92 28.25 -19.05
C ASN A 376 -19.81 29.64 -18.43
N PHE A 377 -18.61 30.21 -18.45
CA PHE A 377 -18.38 31.63 -18.15
C PHE A 377 -18.42 32.42 -19.43
N PRO A 378 -19.11 33.59 -19.48
CA PRO A 378 -19.04 34.50 -20.61
C PRO A 378 -17.66 35.16 -20.68
N GLU A 379 -17.12 35.29 -21.92
CA GLU A 379 -15.90 36.04 -22.22
C GLU A 379 -16.07 37.50 -21.80
N PHE A 380 -15.27 37.96 -20.87
CA PHE A 380 -15.14 39.36 -20.54
C PHE A 380 -13.96 39.98 -21.28
N GLY A 381 -14.29 41.03 -22.05
CA GLY A 381 -13.31 41.87 -22.71
C GLY A 381 -12.34 42.53 -21.72
N GLN A 382 -11.11 42.77 -22.18
CA GLN A 382 -10.03 43.40 -21.42
C GLN A 382 -10.49 44.74 -20.84
N LEU A 383 -10.54 44.84 -19.52
CA LEU A 383 -10.65 46.06 -18.74
C LEU A 383 -9.28 46.46 -18.20
N PRO A 384 -9.00 47.75 -18.00
CA PRO A 384 -7.71 48.21 -17.47
C PRO A 384 -7.45 47.71 -16.07
N ASP A 385 -6.20 47.48 -15.75
CA ASP A 385 -5.67 46.77 -14.53
C ASP A 385 -6.05 47.38 -13.16
N ASP A 386 -6.74 48.52 -13.14
CA ASP A 386 -7.02 49.26 -11.90
C ASP A 386 -8.43 49.05 -11.30
N ASP A 387 -9.36 48.36 -11.98
CA ASP A 387 -10.78 48.31 -11.58
C ASP A 387 -11.44 46.90 -11.55
N ILE A 388 -10.72 45.84 -11.25
CA ILE A 388 -11.32 44.49 -11.16
C ILE A 388 -11.69 44.16 -9.72
N PRO A 389 -12.98 44.01 -9.38
CA PRO A 389 -13.41 43.49 -8.11
C PRO A 389 -13.50 41.98 -8.06
N PHE A 390 -12.53 41.19 -8.49
CA PHE A 390 -12.45 39.72 -8.33
C PHE A 390 -12.92 38.85 -9.47
#